data_234b040a8251b4a4a395e63599af3e2d
#
_entry.id   234b040a8251b4a4a395e63599af3e2d
#
_cell.length_a   1.000
_cell.length_b   1.000
_cell.length_c   1.000
_cell.angle_alpha   90.00
_cell.angle_beta   90.00
_cell.angle_gamma   90.00
#
_symmetry.space_group_name_H-M   'P 1'
#
loop_
_entity.id
_entity.type
_entity.pdbx_description
1 polymer ?
#
loop_
_entity_poly.entity_id
_entity_poly.type
_entity_poly.pdbx_seq_one_letter_code
_entity_poly.pdbx_strand_id
1 'polypeptide(L)'
;VFEGVDGTGKSYHINQVAKFLKSKKIKIIKIREPGGSSNSEIIRKIILKNNSSLSKESDLLLYLAARKENYDKLIKPNLKKKIILIDRFIDSTLAYQHYGFNINEKKIKYLNNFVIGNLKADYTFLHILPHKLLAKRIGGKKNKYDNYSKKFYEKVQNGFIKILGKNKHKMIIKADETKKFNEKKIINQIKKLLKIKRPKQTNKQSY
;
A
#
# COMPACT_ATOMS: atom_id res chain seq x y z
N VAL A 1 -3.92 -3.25 3.51
CA VAL A 1 -2.94 -2.49 2.71
C VAL A 1 -1.54 -2.78 3.23
N PHE A 2 -0.54 -2.77 2.34
CA PHE A 2 0.88 -2.91 2.65
C PHE A 2 1.60 -1.64 2.22
N GLU A 3 2.21 -0.93 3.17
CA GLU A 3 2.88 0.36 2.97
C GLU A 3 4.35 0.32 3.38
N GLY A 4 5.10 1.31 2.96
CA GLY A 4 6.52 1.49 3.27
C GLY A 4 7.38 1.70 2.03
N VAL A 5 8.63 2.10 2.20
CA VAL A 5 9.60 2.34 1.11
C VAL A 5 9.96 1.06 0.35
N ASP A 6 10.65 1.19 -0.78
CA ASP A 6 11.07 0.04 -1.58
C ASP A 6 12.11 -0.82 -0.84
N GLY A 7 12.22 -2.09 -1.22
CA GLY A 7 13.16 -3.03 -0.59
C GLY A 7 12.80 -3.52 0.81
N THR A 8 11.67 -3.11 1.39
CA THR A 8 11.24 -3.50 2.76
C THR A 8 10.53 -4.85 2.84
N GLY A 9 10.35 -5.57 1.73
CA GLY A 9 9.75 -6.90 1.73
C GLY A 9 8.21 -6.94 1.62
N LYS A 10 7.53 -5.83 1.32
CA LYS A 10 6.07 -5.76 1.12
C LYS A 10 5.55 -6.85 0.19
N SER A 11 6.12 -6.93 -1.02
CA SER A 11 5.67 -7.86 -2.06
C SER A 11 5.82 -9.33 -1.65
N TYR A 12 6.82 -9.67 -0.83
CA TYR A 12 6.93 -11.01 -0.24
C TYR A 12 5.75 -11.26 0.71
N HIS A 13 5.51 -10.39 1.68
CA HIS A 13 4.49 -10.60 2.69
C HIS A 13 3.06 -10.59 2.12
N ILE A 14 2.76 -9.71 1.18
CA ILE A 14 1.44 -9.69 0.53
C ILE A 14 1.17 -11.00 -0.24
N ASN A 15 2.22 -11.58 -0.86
CA ASN A 15 2.10 -12.88 -1.53
C ASN A 15 1.86 -14.02 -0.53
N GLN A 16 2.53 -14.03 0.63
CA GLN A 16 2.29 -15.04 1.67
C GLN A 16 0.88 -14.92 2.27
N VAL A 17 0.40 -13.69 2.50
CA VAL A 17 -0.99 -13.45 2.93
C VAL A 17 -1.98 -13.95 1.87
N ALA A 18 -1.73 -13.67 0.60
CA ALA A 18 -2.57 -14.15 -0.50
C ALA A 18 -2.63 -15.69 -0.55
N LYS A 19 -1.48 -16.38 -0.41
CA LYS A 19 -1.41 -17.85 -0.32
C LYS A 19 -2.21 -18.37 0.87
N PHE A 20 -2.01 -17.79 2.06
CA PHE A 20 -2.74 -18.17 3.27
C PHE A 20 -4.25 -18.00 3.12
N LEU A 21 -4.73 -16.87 2.58
CA LEU A 21 -6.16 -16.65 2.40
C LEU A 21 -6.78 -17.62 1.38
N LYS A 22 -6.06 -17.89 0.28
CA LYS A 22 -6.48 -18.89 -0.74
C LYS A 22 -6.56 -20.31 -0.14
N SER A 23 -5.60 -20.72 0.70
CA SER A 23 -5.64 -22.03 1.38
C SER A 23 -6.84 -22.17 2.33
N LYS A 24 -7.41 -21.04 2.78
CA LYS A 24 -8.66 -21.00 3.56
C LYS A 24 -9.91 -20.80 2.69
N LYS A 25 -9.80 -20.96 1.36
CA LYS A 25 -10.88 -20.79 0.37
C LYS A 25 -11.53 -19.39 0.42
N ILE A 26 -10.79 -18.38 0.90
CA ILE A 26 -11.26 -16.99 0.99
C ILE A 26 -11.01 -16.30 -0.36
N LYS A 27 -12.06 -15.70 -0.93
CA LYS A 27 -11.97 -14.95 -2.18
C LYS A 27 -11.14 -13.66 -1.98
N ILE A 28 -10.11 -13.47 -2.79
CA ILE A 28 -9.24 -12.29 -2.73
C ILE A 28 -9.03 -11.67 -4.10
N ILE A 29 -8.66 -10.40 -4.12
CA ILE A 29 -7.93 -9.78 -5.21
C ILE A 29 -6.65 -9.15 -4.67
N LYS A 30 -5.63 -9.09 -5.51
CA LYS A 30 -4.35 -8.45 -5.19
C LYS A 30 -4.08 -7.36 -6.20
N ILE A 31 -3.84 -6.13 -5.71
CA ILE A 31 -3.61 -4.94 -6.50
C ILE A 31 -2.28 -4.34 -6.05
N ARG A 32 -1.55 -3.71 -6.95
CA ARG A 32 -0.41 -2.82 -6.62
C ARG A 32 -0.67 -1.44 -7.19
N GLU A 33 -0.21 -0.40 -6.52
CA GLU A 33 -0.27 0.97 -7.03
C GLU A 33 1.13 1.59 -7.16
N PRO A 34 1.38 2.31 -8.27
CA PRO A 34 0.58 2.38 -9.48
C PRO A 34 0.61 1.05 -10.24
N GLY A 35 -0.41 0.76 -11.05
CA GLY A 35 -0.60 -0.51 -11.76
C GLY A 35 -1.82 -1.26 -11.23
N GLY A 36 -2.11 -2.43 -11.79
CA GLY A 36 -3.26 -3.27 -11.41
C GLY A 36 -4.25 -3.47 -12.55
N SER A 37 -5.11 -2.50 -12.86
CA SER A 37 -5.94 -2.53 -14.07
C SER A 37 -5.11 -2.25 -15.33
N SER A 38 -5.62 -2.64 -16.51
CA SER A 38 -4.90 -2.45 -17.78
C SER A 38 -4.44 -1.00 -18.01
N ASN A 39 -5.34 -0.04 -17.85
CA ASN A 39 -5.00 1.38 -18.00
C ASN A 39 -4.01 1.85 -16.92
N SER A 40 -4.18 1.39 -15.68
CA SER A 40 -3.25 1.70 -14.60
C SER A 40 -1.84 1.16 -14.86
N GLU A 41 -1.69 0.01 -15.54
CA GLU A 41 -0.38 -0.52 -15.94
C GLU A 41 0.27 0.32 -17.05
N ILE A 42 -0.53 0.89 -17.98
CA ILE A 42 -0.02 1.84 -18.99
C ILE A 42 0.50 3.10 -18.29
N ILE A 43 -0.28 3.67 -17.40
CA ILE A 43 0.10 4.87 -16.62
C ILE A 43 1.36 4.57 -15.78
N ARG A 44 1.43 3.39 -15.17
CA ARG A 44 2.62 2.95 -14.41
C ARG A 44 3.90 3.00 -15.25
N LYS A 45 3.85 2.56 -16.52
CA LYS A 45 5.03 2.60 -17.41
C LYS A 45 5.52 4.03 -17.60
N ILE A 46 4.60 4.99 -17.72
CA ILE A 46 4.93 6.42 -17.86
C ILE A 46 5.57 6.94 -16.56
N ILE A 47 4.95 6.68 -15.41
CA ILE A 47 5.43 7.13 -14.09
C ILE A 47 6.83 6.62 -13.80
N LEU A 48 7.10 5.33 -14.09
CA LEU A 48 8.34 4.66 -13.67
C LEU A 48 9.47 4.74 -14.70
N LYS A 49 9.26 5.41 -15.83
CA LYS A 49 10.28 5.57 -16.88
C LYS A 49 11.51 6.29 -16.31
N ASN A 50 12.70 5.72 -16.47
CA ASN A 50 13.95 6.21 -15.85
C ASN A 50 14.32 7.65 -16.25
N ASN A 51 14.08 8.02 -17.50
CA ASN A 51 14.36 9.34 -18.06
C ASN A 51 13.08 10.23 -18.12
N SER A 52 12.12 9.98 -17.26
CA SER A 52 10.91 10.81 -17.15
C SER A 52 11.25 12.17 -16.54
N SER A 53 10.95 13.24 -17.27
CA SER A 53 11.07 14.65 -16.84
C SER A 53 9.77 15.23 -16.30
N LEU A 54 8.82 14.37 -15.91
CA LEU A 54 7.55 14.83 -15.36
C LEU A 54 7.75 15.72 -14.13
N SER A 55 7.03 16.82 -14.06
CA SER A 55 6.95 17.64 -12.85
C SER A 55 6.33 16.79 -11.70
N LYS A 56 6.60 17.18 -10.47
CA LYS A 56 6.06 16.48 -9.29
C LYS A 56 4.53 16.51 -9.24
N GLU A 57 3.91 17.58 -9.76
CA GLU A 57 2.46 17.72 -9.86
C GLU A 57 1.90 16.79 -10.94
N SER A 58 2.52 16.72 -12.12
CA SER A 58 2.13 15.78 -13.18
C SER A 58 2.24 14.34 -12.71
N ASP A 59 3.30 14.03 -11.97
CA ASP A 59 3.50 12.72 -11.36
C ASP A 59 2.36 12.36 -10.39
N LEU A 60 1.99 13.29 -9.50
CA LEU A 60 0.86 13.13 -8.58
C LEU A 60 -0.43 12.84 -9.35
N LEU A 61 -0.73 13.62 -10.39
CA LEU A 61 -1.95 13.46 -11.19
C LEU A 61 -2.00 12.09 -11.88
N LEU A 62 -0.87 11.59 -12.39
CA LEU A 62 -0.78 10.25 -12.98
C LEU A 62 -0.99 9.15 -11.93
N TYR A 63 -0.44 9.29 -10.72
CA TYR A 63 -0.74 8.35 -9.61
C TYR A 63 -2.24 8.31 -9.29
N LEU A 64 -2.88 9.46 -9.27
CA LEU A 64 -4.31 9.57 -8.99
C LEU A 64 -5.17 9.00 -10.13
N ALA A 65 -4.78 9.24 -11.39
CA ALA A 65 -5.45 8.64 -12.55
C ALA A 65 -5.35 7.10 -12.52
N ALA A 66 -4.16 6.55 -12.25
CA ALA A 66 -3.97 5.11 -12.09
C ALA A 66 -4.82 4.53 -10.93
N ARG A 67 -4.91 5.26 -9.81
CA ARG A 67 -5.77 4.89 -8.67
C ARG A 67 -7.24 4.91 -9.03
N LYS A 68 -7.70 5.90 -9.78
CA LYS A 68 -9.10 5.98 -10.25
C LYS A 68 -9.48 4.77 -11.10
N GLU A 69 -8.62 4.38 -12.05
CA GLU A 69 -8.82 3.18 -12.84
C GLU A 69 -8.89 1.91 -11.99
N ASN A 70 -8.02 1.77 -10.99
CA ASN A 70 -8.07 0.66 -10.04
C ASN A 70 -9.34 0.67 -9.20
N TYR A 71 -9.73 1.85 -8.73
CA TYR A 71 -10.93 1.99 -7.92
C TYR A 71 -12.17 1.54 -8.68
N ASP A 72 -12.37 2.05 -9.88
CA ASP A 72 -13.57 1.73 -10.66
C ASP A 72 -13.58 0.29 -11.17
N LYS A 73 -12.44 -0.21 -11.66
CA LYS A 73 -12.37 -1.52 -12.33
C LYS A 73 -12.15 -2.68 -11.36
N LEU A 74 -11.43 -2.46 -10.26
CA LEU A 74 -11.00 -3.56 -9.38
C LEU A 74 -11.51 -3.42 -7.95
N ILE A 75 -11.46 -2.23 -7.35
CA ILE A 75 -11.78 -2.07 -5.93
C ILE A 75 -13.30 -2.02 -5.72
N LYS A 76 -13.97 -1.03 -6.31
CA LYS A 76 -15.41 -0.79 -6.14
C LYS A 76 -16.28 -2.04 -6.42
N PRO A 77 -16.08 -2.80 -7.52
CA PRO A 77 -16.88 -4.00 -7.80
C PRO A 77 -16.66 -5.15 -6.81
N ASN A 78 -15.53 -5.16 -6.11
CA ASN A 78 -15.14 -6.22 -5.18
C ASN A 78 -15.26 -5.83 -3.69
N LEU A 79 -15.61 -4.58 -3.37
CA LEU A 79 -15.92 -4.17 -2.00
C LEU A 79 -17.04 -5.09 -1.42
N LYS A 80 -16.88 -5.52 -0.18
CA LYS A 80 -17.78 -6.44 0.54
C LYS A 80 -17.87 -7.87 -0.04
N LYS A 81 -17.31 -8.13 -1.23
CA LYS A 81 -17.33 -9.46 -1.89
C LYS A 81 -16.05 -10.25 -1.70
N LYS A 82 -14.92 -9.56 -1.64
CA LYS A 82 -13.57 -10.16 -1.56
C LYS A 82 -12.70 -9.40 -0.57
N ILE A 83 -11.65 -10.06 -0.08
CA ILE A 83 -10.57 -9.34 0.60
C ILE A 83 -9.68 -8.71 -0.47
N ILE A 84 -9.47 -7.40 -0.34
CA ILE A 84 -8.65 -6.62 -1.26
C ILE A 84 -7.27 -6.42 -0.62
N LEU A 85 -6.24 -7.02 -1.19
CA LEU A 85 -4.85 -6.85 -0.78
C LEU A 85 -4.21 -5.81 -1.69
N ILE A 86 -3.75 -4.69 -1.13
CA ILE A 86 -3.19 -3.59 -1.92
C ILE A 86 -1.74 -3.35 -1.50
N ASP A 87 -0.81 -3.40 -2.46
CA ASP A 87 0.59 -2.98 -2.29
C ASP A 87 0.67 -1.50 -2.68
N ARG A 88 0.80 -0.63 -1.68
CA ARG A 88 0.74 0.84 -1.72
C ARG A 88 -0.66 1.38 -2.02
N PHE A 89 -1.07 2.38 -1.22
CA PHE A 89 -2.36 3.05 -1.36
C PHE A 89 -2.23 4.55 -1.03
N ILE A 90 -3.23 5.15 -0.41
CA ILE A 90 -3.33 6.58 -0.09
C ILE A 90 -2.11 7.09 0.68
N ASP A 91 -1.64 6.32 1.67
CA ASP A 91 -0.54 6.74 2.54
C ASP A 91 0.77 6.86 1.77
N SER A 92 0.98 6.01 0.74
CA SER A 92 2.12 6.17 -0.18
C SER A 92 2.09 7.52 -0.90
N THR A 93 0.91 7.98 -1.37
CA THR A 93 0.82 9.27 -2.04
C THR A 93 1.18 10.42 -1.09
N LEU A 94 0.68 10.39 0.15
CA LEU A 94 1.05 11.40 1.14
C LEU A 94 2.55 11.32 1.48
N ALA A 95 3.09 10.13 1.72
CA ALA A 95 4.49 9.97 2.10
C ALA A 95 5.45 10.44 1.00
N TYR A 96 5.21 10.09 -0.25
CA TYR A 96 6.08 10.46 -1.37
C TYR A 96 5.85 11.90 -1.82
N GLN A 97 4.60 12.29 -2.11
CA GLN A 97 4.30 13.58 -2.72
C GLN A 97 4.32 14.74 -1.72
N HIS A 98 3.88 14.53 -0.47
CA HIS A 98 3.99 15.59 0.54
C HIS A 98 5.35 15.58 1.23
N TYR A 99 5.70 14.49 1.95
CA TYR A 99 6.95 14.48 2.73
C TYR A 99 8.21 14.38 1.85
N GLY A 100 8.14 13.66 0.73
CA GLY A 100 9.23 13.55 -0.24
C GLY A 100 9.39 14.80 -1.10
N PHE A 101 8.34 15.18 -1.85
CA PHE A 101 8.36 16.25 -2.85
C PHE A 101 7.81 17.59 -2.41
N ASN A 102 7.36 17.71 -1.15
CA ASN A 102 6.84 18.96 -0.57
C ASN A 102 5.60 19.53 -1.29
N ILE A 103 4.73 18.66 -1.84
CA ILE A 103 3.43 19.08 -2.34
C ILE A 103 2.48 19.32 -1.14
N ASN A 104 1.61 20.30 -1.26
CA ASN A 104 0.67 20.66 -0.20
C ASN A 104 -0.23 19.47 0.20
N GLU A 105 -0.24 19.13 1.49
CA GLU A 105 -0.98 17.99 2.03
C GLU A 105 -2.49 18.10 1.80
N LYS A 106 -3.07 19.30 1.98
CA LYS A 106 -4.51 19.54 1.80
C LYS A 106 -4.93 19.27 0.35
N LYS A 107 -4.10 19.71 -0.62
CA LYS A 107 -4.36 19.43 -2.06
C LYS A 107 -4.34 17.92 -2.35
N ILE A 108 -3.36 17.19 -1.82
CA ILE A 108 -3.26 15.74 -2.02
C ILE A 108 -4.48 15.03 -1.40
N LYS A 109 -4.88 15.40 -0.20
CA LYS A 109 -6.05 14.83 0.48
C LYS A 109 -7.34 15.09 -0.29
N TYR A 110 -7.54 16.33 -0.76
CA TYR A 110 -8.68 16.72 -1.58
C TYR A 110 -8.76 15.88 -2.87
N LEU A 111 -7.66 15.80 -3.61
CA LEU A 111 -7.59 15.02 -4.86
C LEU A 111 -7.79 13.52 -4.62
N ASN A 112 -7.22 12.93 -3.57
CA ASN A 112 -7.50 11.54 -3.21
C ASN A 112 -8.99 11.32 -2.92
N ASN A 113 -9.61 12.22 -2.18
CA ASN A 113 -11.05 12.14 -1.89
C ASN A 113 -11.91 12.27 -3.16
N PHE A 114 -11.55 13.16 -4.08
CA PHE A 114 -12.19 13.27 -5.39
C PHE A 114 -12.12 11.96 -6.17
N VAL A 115 -10.99 11.27 -6.14
CA VAL A 115 -10.73 10.04 -6.94
C VAL A 115 -11.47 8.82 -6.41
N ILE A 116 -11.47 8.61 -5.08
CA ILE A 116 -11.95 7.37 -4.45
C ILE A 116 -12.95 7.60 -3.30
N GLY A 117 -13.39 8.85 -3.10
CA GLY A 117 -14.25 9.21 -1.98
C GLY A 117 -13.57 9.00 -0.64
N ASN A 118 -14.35 8.66 0.37
CA ASN A 118 -13.86 8.43 1.74
C ASN A 118 -13.33 7.01 1.97
N LEU A 119 -12.98 6.26 0.91
CA LEU A 119 -12.46 4.90 1.05
C LEU A 119 -11.15 4.90 1.85
N LYS A 120 -11.11 4.08 2.88
CA LYS A 120 -9.93 3.90 3.75
C LYS A 120 -9.57 2.42 3.83
N ALA A 121 -8.31 2.15 4.15
CA ALA A 121 -7.88 0.79 4.46
C ALA A 121 -8.49 0.34 5.80
N ASP A 122 -9.05 -0.86 5.85
CA ASP A 122 -9.47 -1.48 7.12
C ASP A 122 -8.28 -1.76 8.04
N TYR A 123 -7.10 -2.06 7.44
CA TYR A 123 -5.87 -2.33 8.18
C TYR A 123 -4.63 -2.10 7.31
N THR A 124 -3.58 -1.53 7.91
CA THR A 124 -2.32 -1.24 7.22
C THR A 124 -1.14 -1.95 7.88
N PHE A 125 -0.36 -2.69 7.11
CA PHE A 125 0.95 -3.22 7.47
C PHE A 125 2.02 -2.26 6.96
N LEU A 126 2.61 -1.46 7.87
CA LEU A 126 3.67 -0.51 7.54
C LEU A 126 5.03 -1.16 7.71
N HIS A 127 5.74 -1.36 6.61
CA HIS A 127 7.11 -1.89 6.59
C HIS A 127 8.11 -0.74 6.71
N ILE A 128 8.96 -0.79 7.73
CA ILE A 128 10.03 0.19 7.98
C ILE A 128 11.38 -0.49 8.03
N LEU A 129 12.42 0.26 7.67
CA LEU A 129 13.82 -0.14 7.79
C LEU A 129 14.56 0.81 8.72
N PRO A 130 15.53 0.35 9.52
CA PRO A 130 16.49 1.22 10.16
C PRO A 130 17.18 2.12 9.12
N HIS A 131 17.36 3.39 9.44
CA HIS A 131 17.96 4.38 8.51
C HIS A 131 19.32 3.92 7.92
N LYS A 132 20.13 3.19 8.71
CA LYS A 132 21.41 2.62 8.27
C LYS A 132 21.26 1.60 7.13
N LEU A 133 20.10 0.91 7.05
CA LEU A 133 19.85 -0.12 6.04
C LEU A 133 19.11 0.40 4.81
N LEU A 134 18.50 1.59 4.88
CA LEU A 134 17.78 2.19 3.75
C LEU A 134 18.69 2.30 2.51
N ALA A 135 19.90 2.85 2.65
CA ALA A 135 20.83 3.02 1.56
C ALA A 135 21.27 1.70 0.90
N LYS A 136 21.42 0.63 1.71
CA LYS A 136 21.85 -0.68 1.20
C LYS A 136 20.74 -1.41 0.43
N ARG A 137 19.47 -1.12 0.69
CA ARG A 137 18.34 -1.83 0.07
C ARG A 137 17.63 -1.05 -1.05
N ILE A 138 17.88 0.26 -1.15
CA ILE A 138 17.38 1.13 -2.23
C ILE A 138 18.46 1.22 -3.34
N GLY A 139 19.23 0.17 -3.58
CA GLY A 139 20.24 0.12 -4.60
C GLY A 139 19.83 -0.72 -5.80
N GLY A 140 19.74 -0.11 -6.97
CA GLY A 140 19.49 -0.76 -8.25
C GLY A 140 18.65 0.13 -9.16
N LYS A 141 19.24 0.74 -10.19
CA LYS A 141 18.60 1.66 -11.15
C LYS A 141 17.50 0.99 -11.98
N LYS A 142 16.39 0.61 -11.33
CA LYS A 142 15.23 -0.04 -11.99
C LYS A 142 14.19 0.94 -12.50
N ASN A 143 14.09 2.11 -11.85
CA ASN A 143 13.13 3.16 -12.21
C ASN A 143 13.60 4.51 -11.68
N LYS A 144 12.93 5.61 -12.07
CA LYS A 144 13.32 6.97 -11.69
C LYS A 144 13.42 7.21 -10.17
N TYR A 145 12.63 6.49 -9.37
CA TYR A 145 12.67 6.66 -7.92
C TYR A 145 13.96 6.14 -7.30
N ASP A 146 14.59 5.13 -7.90
CA ASP A 146 15.89 4.60 -7.42
C ASP A 146 17.04 5.63 -7.53
N ASN A 147 16.82 6.72 -8.27
CA ASN A 147 17.80 7.81 -8.41
C ASN A 147 17.73 8.84 -7.26
N TYR A 148 16.73 8.78 -6.39
CA TYR A 148 16.60 9.73 -5.28
C TYR A 148 17.57 9.39 -4.15
N SER A 149 17.99 10.46 -3.44
CA SER A 149 18.97 10.37 -2.36
C SER A 149 18.42 9.57 -1.16
N LYS A 150 19.34 9.04 -0.35
CA LYS A 150 19.01 8.45 0.96
C LYS A 150 18.15 9.39 1.81
N LYS A 151 18.48 10.70 1.83
CA LYS A 151 17.72 11.73 2.57
C LYS A 151 16.27 11.84 2.12
N PHE A 152 16.00 11.65 0.82
CA PHE A 152 14.63 11.61 0.29
C PHE A 152 13.84 10.43 0.89
N TYR A 153 14.41 9.24 0.88
CA TYR A 153 13.75 8.05 1.43
C TYR A 153 13.57 8.09 2.95
N GLU A 154 14.49 8.75 3.66
CA GLU A 154 14.33 9.03 5.10
C GLU A 154 13.13 9.95 5.34
N LYS A 155 12.96 11.02 4.56
CA LYS A 155 11.77 11.88 4.61
C LYS A 155 10.48 11.09 4.32
N VAL A 156 10.48 10.27 3.28
CA VAL A 156 9.33 9.44 2.92
C VAL A 156 8.98 8.46 4.03
N GLN A 157 9.96 7.74 4.59
CA GLN A 157 9.71 6.79 5.68
C GLN A 157 9.20 7.50 6.95
N ASN A 158 9.79 8.64 7.32
CA ASN A 158 9.32 9.46 8.42
C ASN A 158 7.90 9.98 8.16
N GLY A 159 7.56 10.28 6.90
CA GLY A 159 6.22 10.61 6.46
C GLY A 159 5.23 9.48 6.75
N PHE A 160 5.52 8.26 6.36
CA PHE A 160 4.70 7.08 6.70
C PHE A 160 4.49 6.92 8.20
N ILE A 161 5.56 7.08 8.99
CA ILE A 161 5.48 6.97 10.46
C ILE A 161 4.55 8.06 11.03
N LYS A 162 4.65 9.31 10.55
CA LYS A 162 3.78 10.41 10.98
C LYS A 162 2.33 10.20 10.58
N ILE A 163 2.06 9.83 9.31
CA ILE A 163 0.71 9.58 8.78
C ILE A 163 0.01 8.49 9.58
N LEU A 164 0.70 7.39 9.80
CA LEU A 164 0.15 6.21 10.47
C LEU A 164 0.32 6.23 11.98
N GLY A 165 1.06 7.20 12.54
CA GLY A 165 1.39 7.24 13.98
C GLY A 165 0.18 7.11 14.89
N LYS A 166 -0.90 7.82 14.60
CA LYS A 166 -2.16 7.85 15.36
C LYS A 166 -3.18 6.78 14.91
N ASN A 167 -2.93 6.05 13.85
CA ASN A 167 -3.87 5.05 13.34
C ASN A 167 -3.84 3.78 14.22
N LYS A 168 -4.97 3.42 14.82
CA LYS A 168 -5.11 2.19 15.63
C LYS A 168 -5.18 0.92 14.77
N HIS A 169 -5.53 1.03 13.50
CA HIS A 169 -5.67 -0.09 12.55
C HIS A 169 -4.40 -0.30 11.73
N LYS A 170 -3.26 -0.40 12.41
CA LYS A 170 -1.97 -0.65 11.77
C LYS A 170 -1.12 -1.65 12.55
N MET A 171 -0.15 -2.22 11.85
CA MET A 171 0.98 -2.94 12.44
C MET A 171 2.28 -2.48 11.78
N ILE A 172 3.27 -2.15 12.59
CA ILE A 172 4.61 -1.84 12.12
C ILE A 172 5.38 -3.15 11.95
N ILE A 173 5.96 -3.34 10.77
CA ILE A 173 6.80 -4.49 10.39
C ILE A 173 8.23 -3.98 10.23
N LYS A 174 9.10 -4.42 11.11
CA LYS A 174 10.52 -4.08 11.07
C LYS A 174 11.21 -4.97 10.03
N ALA A 175 11.62 -4.40 8.90
CA ALA A 175 12.17 -5.16 7.77
C ALA A 175 13.62 -5.65 7.98
N ASP A 176 14.24 -5.35 9.11
CA ASP A 176 15.49 -5.94 9.61
C ASP A 176 15.28 -7.26 10.37
N GLU A 177 14.06 -7.55 10.80
CA GLU A 177 13.67 -8.87 11.32
C GLU A 177 13.56 -9.89 10.15
N THR A 178 13.64 -11.20 10.47
CA THR A 178 13.55 -12.24 9.44
C THR A 178 12.19 -12.24 8.73
N LYS A 179 12.19 -12.58 7.43
CA LYS A 179 10.96 -12.64 6.63
C LYS A 179 9.94 -13.59 7.25
N LYS A 180 10.37 -14.77 7.74
CA LYS A 180 9.48 -15.77 8.36
C LYS A 180 8.86 -15.26 9.67
N PHE A 181 9.63 -14.55 10.51
CA PHE A 181 9.12 -13.97 11.74
C PHE A 181 8.02 -12.94 11.45
N ASN A 182 8.28 -12.01 10.54
CA ASN A 182 7.31 -11.01 10.13
C ASN A 182 6.08 -11.62 9.44
N GLU A 183 6.27 -12.65 8.62
CA GLU A 183 5.17 -13.40 8.01
C GLU A 183 4.24 -13.98 9.10
N LYS A 184 4.80 -14.65 10.12
CA LYS A 184 4.02 -15.19 11.24
C LYS A 184 3.22 -14.10 11.96
N LYS A 185 3.83 -12.94 12.23
CA LYS A 185 3.16 -11.78 12.86
C LYS A 185 1.98 -11.29 11.99
N ILE A 186 2.21 -11.11 10.69
CA ILE A 186 1.19 -10.63 9.74
C ILE A 186 0.04 -11.64 9.63
N ILE A 187 0.33 -12.92 9.44
CA ILE A 187 -0.69 -13.97 9.33
C ILE A 187 -1.53 -14.05 10.60
N ASN A 188 -0.92 -13.96 11.79
CA ASN A 188 -1.66 -13.95 13.05
C ASN A 188 -2.60 -12.75 13.15
N GLN A 189 -2.16 -11.57 12.70
CA GLN A 189 -3.03 -10.40 12.67
C GLN A 189 -4.19 -10.57 11.66
N ILE A 190 -3.93 -11.11 10.47
CA ILE A 190 -4.97 -11.43 9.49
C ILE A 190 -6.00 -12.41 10.09
N LYS A 191 -5.57 -13.44 10.81
CA LYS A 191 -6.49 -14.36 11.51
C LYS A 191 -7.39 -13.64 12.53
N LYS A 192 -6.84 -12.68 13.29
CA LYS A 192 -7.63 -11.86 14.24
C LYS A 192 -8.66 -11.02 13.51
N LEU A 193 -8.27 -10.34 12.43
CA LEU A 193 -9.18 -9.51 11.61
C LEU A 193 -10.32 -10.34 11.01
N LEU A 194 -10.06 -11.55 10.58
CA LEU A 194 -11.06 -12.48 10.05
C LEU A 194 -12.07 -12.95 11.13
N LYS A 195 -11.61 -13.19 12.35
CA LYS A 195 -12.48 -13.57 13.47
C LYS A 195 -13.44 -12.44 13.86
N ILE A 196 -12.97 -11.20 13.84
CA ILE A 196 -13.78 -10.02 14.19
C ILE A 196 -14.88 -9.77 13.14
N LYS A 197 -14.61 -10.07 11.85
CA LYS A 197 -15.55 -9.83 10.73
C LYS A 197 -16.59 -10.94 10.53
N ARG A 198 -16.58 -12.03 11.28
CA ARG A 198 -17.66 -13.04 11.24
C ARG A 198 -18.74 -12.62 12.23
N PRO A 199 -19.92 -12.15 11.79
CA PRO A 199 -21.08 -12.08 12.69
C PRO A 199 -21.35 -13.51 13.19
N LYS A 200 -21.67 -13.64 14.47
CA LYS A 200 -22.19 -14.89 15.02
C LYS A 200 -23.36 -15.31 14.12
N GLN A 201 -23.27 -16.49 13.51
CA GLN A 201 -24.41 -17.11 12.90
C GLN A 201 -25.45 -17.27 14.04
N THR A 202 -26.50 -16.45 14.01
CA THR A 202 -27.69 -16.68 14.79
C THR A 202 -28.26 -18.01 14.26
N ASN A 203 -28.12 -19.07 15.04
CA ASN A 203 -28.91 -20.28 14.86
C ASN A 203 -30.38 -19.85 14.93
N LYS A 204 -31.03 -19.70 13.79
CA LYS A 204 -32.47 -19.81 13.73
C LYS A 204 -32.80 -21.27 13.97
N GLN A 205 -33.05 -21.61 15.23
CA GLN A 205 -33.84 -22.79 15.51
C GLN A 205 -35.22 -22.57 14.93
N SER A 206 -35.57 -23.35 13.95
CA SER A 206 -36.91 -23.55 13.43
C SER A 206 -37.76 -24.21 14.52
N TYR A 207 -38.84 -23.59 14.84
CA TYR A 207 -40.07 -24.26 15.33
C TYR A 207 -40.97 -24.46 14.13
#